data_9b08b32707b51bd67de97def4290c9f1
#
_entry.id   9b08b32707b51bd67de97def4290c9f1
#
_cell.length_a   1.000
_cell.length_b   1.000
_cell.length_c   1.000
_cell.angle_alpha   90.00
_cell.angle_beta   90.00
_cell.angle_gamma   90.00
#
_symmetry.space_group_name_H-M   'P 1'
#
loop_
_entity.id
_entity.type
_entity.pdbx_description
1 polymer ?
#
loop_
_entity_poly.entity_id
_entity_poly.type
_entity_poly.pdbx_seq_one_letter_code
_entity_poly.pdbx_strand_id
1 'polypeptide(L)'
;GVNRDLVAALNYQEKTDKYHLVIPSVDDFKVENTNNDIEVVVEDTKACPRYSGVTVSGVKVGPSPKWLKHRLEAIGLRSINNIVDISNYVLMETGQPLHTFDADKIKGKKVVVKCLEEGTKFVTLDGVERKLSNTNLMICNAEEPMCIAGVFGGAESGVTESTTNVFIESAYFNPTSVRKTSKYHGLQTDASFRFERGCDPNMTLYALKRAALLIKELAGGTISSEIKDVINGDFTPVRVELKFAYLNKIAGQEIEKDIAVNILKNLDCKVVELTDESVTVDVPTCKVDVYRPADLVEEILRIYGYDNIAIPEKINATLNVVAKPDPEKLKRNVSIMLAS
;
A
#
# COMPACT_ATOMS: atom_id res chain seq x y z
N GLY A 1 -8.79 -3.70 1.11
CA GLY A 1 -9.66 -2.54 0.89
C GLY A 1 -11.06 -2.99 0.48
N VAL A 2 -11.27 -3.29 -0.81
CA VAL A 2 -12.60 -3.54 -1.41
C VAL A 2 -13.49 -4.50 -0.59
N ASN A 3 -12.98 -5.64 -0.18
CA ASN A 3 -13.78 -6.62 0.57
C ASN A 3 -14.19 -6.11 1.97
N ARG A 4 -13.34 -5.31 2.64
CA ARG A 4 -13.73 -4.68 3.92
C ARG A 4 -14.87 -3.70 3.73
N ASP A 5 -14.77 -2.86 2.71
CA ASP A 5 -15.83 -1.89 2.37
C ASP A 5 -17.13 -2.58 1.98
N LEU A 6 -17.03 -3.67 1.21
CA LEU A 6 -18.20 -4.47 0.82
C LEU A 6 -18.88 -5.10 2.04
N VAL A 7 -18.11 -5.68 2.97
CA VAL A 7 -18.64 -6.24 4.21
C VAL A 7 -19.34 -5.16 5.04
N ALA A 8 -18.69 -4.00 5.22
CA ALA A 8 -19.28 -2.89 5.95
C ALA A 8 -20.59 -2.38 5.30
N ALA A 9 -20.61 -2.24 3.98
CA ALA A 9 -21.79 -1.79 3.24
C ALA A 9 -22.93 -2.81 3.32
N LEU A 10 -22.67 -4.10 3.14
CA LEU A 10 -23.69 -5.14 3.21
C LEU A 10 -24.27 -5.27 4.62
N ASN A 11 -23.42 -5.28 5.65
CA ASN A 11 -23.89 -5.32 7.03
C ASN A 11 -24.74 -4.10 7.38
N TYR A 12 -24.37 -2.91 6.91
CA TYR A 12 -25.17 -1.72 7.11
C TYR A 12 -26.51 -1.79 6.37
N GLN A 13 -26.50 -2.13 5.07
CA GLN A 13 -27.73 -2.16 4.22
C GLN A 13 -28.72 -3.22 4.70
N GLU A 14 -28.26 -4.41 5.06
CA GLU A 14 -29.10 -5.50 5.53
C GLU A 14 -29.37 -5.46 7.04
N LYS A 15 -28.83 -4.48 7.76
CA LYS A 15 -28.93 -4.34 9.22
C LYS A 15 -28.57 -5.65 9.95
N THR A 16 -27.42 -6.19 9.62
CA THR A 16 -26.92 -7.49 10.08
C THR A 16 -25.43 -7.46 10.37
N ASP A 17 -24.94 -8.44 11.11
CA ASP A 17 -23.50 -8.68 11.31
C ASP A 17 -23.06 -10.03 10.72
N LYS A 18 -23.82 -10.58 9.76
CA LYS A 18 -23.57 -11.93 9.22
C LYS A 18 -22.40 -12.01 8.25
N TYR A 19 -22.02 -10.89 7.64
CA TYR A 19 -20.91 -10.86 6.69
C TYR A 19 -19.60 -10.58 7.41
N HIS A 20 -18.59 -11.42 7.11
CA HIS A 20 -17.27 -11.30 7.70
C HIS A 20 -16.20 -11.43 6.65
N LEU A 21 -15.12 -10.67 6.81
CA LEU A 21 -13.93 -10.82 5.98
C LEU A 21 -13.14 -12.07 6.44
N VAL A 22 -13.00 -13.05 5.55
CA VAL A 22 -12.15 -14.20 5.78
C VAL A 22 -10.79 -13.96 5.12
N ILE A 23 -9.74 -13.87 5.92
CA ILE A 23 -8.37 -13.76 5.46
C ILE A 23 -7.74 -15.17 5.51
N PRO A 24 -7.13 -15.65 4.40
CA PRO A 24 -6.46 -16.96 4.40
C PRO A 24 -5.43 -17.07 5.52
N SER A 25 -5.43 -18.17 6.28
CA SER A 25 -4.45 -18.36 7.36
C SER A 25 -3.02 -18.48 6.79
N VAL A 26 -2.06 -17.99 7.57
CA VAL A 26 -0.62 -18.15 7.35
C VAL A 26 0.06 -18.87 8.53
N ASP A 27 -0.74 -19.53 9.39
CA ASP A 27 -0.27 -20.20 10.61
C ASP A 27 0.59 -21.44 10.30
N ASP A 28 0.42 -22.02 9.10
CA ASP A 28 1.24 -23.13 8.62
C ASP A 28 2.66 -22.74 8.20
N PHE A 29 2.98 -21.43 8.24
CA PHE A 29 4.32 -20.96 7.96
C PHE A 29 5.28 -21.44 9.04
N LYS A 30 6.26 -22.25 8.63
CA LYS A 30 7.30 -22.77 9.51
C LYS A 30 8.64 -22.74 8.78
N VAL A 31 9.68 -22.27 9.44
CA VAL A 31 11.06 -22.36 8.98
C VAL A 31 11.49 -23.81 9.10
N GLU A 32 11.94 -24.41 8.01
CA GLU A 32 12.30 -25.83 7.95
C GLU A 32 13.80 -26.04 8.11
N ASN A 33 14.59 -25.06 7.67
CA ASN A 33 16.03 -24.99 7.88
C ASN A 33 16.54 -23.54 7.70
N THR A 34 17.83 -23.31 7.93
CA THR A 34 18.48 -21.99 7.77
C THR A 34 19.69 -22.06 6.85
N ASN A 35 19.66 -22.96 5.87
CA ASN A 35 20.81 -23.23 5.00
C ASN A 35 21.04 -22.12 3.96
N ASN A 36 20.04 -21.27 3.70
CA ASN A 36 20.13 -20.18 2.72
C ASN A 36 19.69 -18.84 3.36
N ASP A 37 20.37 -18.49 4.44
CA ASP A 37 20.12 -17.22 5.13
C ASP A 37 20.74 -16.06 4.35
N ILE A 38 19.96 -14.97 4.20
CA ILE A 38 20.39 -13.75 3.53
C ILE A 38 20.26 -12.61 4.51
N GLU A 39 21.36 -11.91 4.74
CA GLU A 39 21.39 -10.72 5.60
C GLU A 39 20.64 -9.56 4.94
N VAL A 40 19.89 -8.80 5.73
CA VAL A 40 19.20 -7.59 5.26
C VAL A 40 19.67 -6.39 6.05
N VAL A 41 20.16 -5.37 5.34
CA VAL A 41 20.57 -4.09 5.91
C VAL A 41 19.83 -2.95 5.23
N VAL A 42 19.21 -2.08 6.00
CA VAL A 42 18.55 -0.87 5.52
C VAL A 42 19.38 0.33 5.95
N GLU A 43 20.08 0.96 5.00
CA GLU A 43 20.88 2.17 5.25
C GLU A 43 20.02 3.43 5.22
N ASP A 44 19.08 3.54 4.27
CA ASP A 44 18.12 4.66 4.22
C ASP A 44 16.79 4.27 4.89
N THR A 45 16.75 4.43 6.20
CA THR A 45 15.59 4.09 7.03
C THR A 45 14.39 5.02 6.82
N LYS A 46 14.60 6.21 6.23
CA LYS A 46 13.50 7.14 5.90
C LYS A 46 12.80 6.77 4.62
N ALA A 47 13.55 6.33 3.61
CA ALA A 47 13.00 5.89 2.34
C ALA A 47 12.44 4.45 2.43
N CYS A 48 13.02 3.60 3.31
CA CYS A 48 12.54 2.24 3.60
C CYS A 48 12.33 2.04 5.10
N PRO A 49 11.18 2.43 5.66
CA PRO A 49 10.89 2.27 7.08
C PRO A 49 10.70 0.82 7.54
N ARG A 50 10.35 -0.10 6.63
CA ARG A 50 10.27 -1.54 6.94
C ARG A 50 10.67 -2.37 5.73
N TYR A 51 11.47 -3.39 5.97
CA TYR A 51 11.87 -4.36 4.95
C TYR A 51 11.85 -5.77 5.53
N SER A 52 11.07 -6.64 4.92
CA SER A 52 10.97 -8.03 5.34
C SER A 52 11.36 -8.94 4.18
N GLY A 53 12.06 -10.04 4.48
CA GLY A 53 12.46 -11.03 3.49
C GLY A 53 12.58 -12.43 4.05
N VAL A 54 12.42 -13.43 3.17
CA VAL A 54 12.57 -14.86 3.48
C VAL A 54 13.03 -15.61 2.25
N THR A 55 13.81 -16.67 2.43
CA THR A 55 14.28 -17.54 1.34
C THR A 55 13.49 -18.84 1.30
N VAL A 56 13.11 -19.27 0.09
CA VAL A 56 12.57 -20.60 -0.20
C VAL A 56 13.50 -21.30 -1.17
N SER A 57 14.02 -22.45 -0.78
CA SER A 57 15.02 -23.22 -1.55
C SER A 57 14.43 -24.51 -2.14
N GLY A 58 14.98 -24.95 -3.28
CA GLY A 58 14.54 -26.18 -3.95
C GLY A 58 13.23 -26.00 -4.73
N VAL A 59 12.91 -24.76 -5.15
CA VAL A 59 11.73 -24.49 -5.96
C VAL A 59 11.93 -24.94 -7.41
N LYS A 60 10.83 -25.26 -8.07
CA LYS A 60 10.80 -25.54 -9.51
C LYS A 60 9.98 -24.45 -10.19
N VAL A 61 10.66 -23.57 -10.91
CA VAL A 61 10.01 -22.55 -11.74
C VAL A 61 9.37 -23.20 -12.96
N GLY A 62 8.13 -22.84 -13.25
CA GLY A 62 7.39 -23.39 -14.37
C GLY A 62 6.05 -22.67 -14.57
N PRO A 63 5.19 -23.19 -15.46
CA PRO A 63 3.88 -22.58 -15.72
C PRO A 63 2.98 -22.64 -14.49
N SER A 64 2.22 -21.57 -14.28
CA SER A 64 1.24 -21.49 -13.21
C SER A 64 0.09 -22.47 -13.39
N PRO A 65 -0.51 -23.00 -12.31
CA PRO A 65 -1.72 -23.80 -12.38
C PRO A 65 -2.88 -23.00 -12.98
N LYS A 66 -3.82 -23.68 -13.63
CA LYS A 66 -4.93 -23.05 -14.35
C LYS A 66 -5.72 -22.02 -13.52
N TRP A 67 -5.99 -22.33 -12.25
CA TRP A 67 -6.76 -21.45 -11.39
C TRP A 67 -6.05 -20.12 -11.14
N LEU A 68 -4.73 -20.12 -10.92
CA LEU A 68 -3.91 -18.91 -10.69
C LEU A 68 -3.85 -18.07 -11.97
N LYS A 69 -3.53 -18.74 -13.09
CA LYS A 69 -3.50 -18.11 -14.41
C LYS A 69 -4.83 -17.43 -14.74
N HIS A 70 -5.96 -18.13 -14.63
CA HIS A 70 -7.28 -17.59 -14.95
C HIS A 70 -7.65 -16.39 -14.05
N ARG A 71 -7.30 -16.41 -12.77
CA ARG A 71 -7.57 -15.29 -11.87
C ARG A 71 -6.78 -14.04 -12.25
N LEU A 72 -5.51 -14.19 -12.61
CA LEU A 72 -4.69 -13.06 -13.06
C LEU A 72 -5.16 -12.53 -14.42
N GLU A 73 -5.46 -13.40 -15.38
CA GLU A 73 -5.98 -13.03 -16.69
C GLU A 73 -7.34 -12.32 -16.59
N ALA A 74 -8.21 -12.72 -15.66
CA ALA A 74 -9.50 -12.08 -15.42
C ALA A 74 -9.40 -10.62 -14.96
N ILE A 75 -8.28 -10.23 -14.39
CA ILE A 75 -8.00 -8.83 -13.97
C ILE A 75 -7.02 -8.12 -14.93
N GLY A 76 -6.74 -8.72 -16.10
CA GLY A 76 -5.90 -8.14 -17.15
C GLY A 76 -4.40 -8.35 -16.98
N LEU A 77 -3.97 -9.18 -16.04
CA LEU A 77 -2.56 -9.52 -15.86
C LEU A 77 -2.16 -10.75 -16.68
N ARG A 78 -1.05 -10.65 -17.42
CA ARG A 78 -0.49 -11.78 -18.15
C ARG A 78 0.25 -12.71 -17.19
N SER A 79 -0.03 -14.01 -17.24
CA SER A 79 0.73 -15.03 -16.55
C SER A 79 2.14 -15.17 -17.14
N ILE A 80 3.15 -15.28 -16.28
CA ILE A 80 4.58 -15.40 -16.64
C ILE A 80 5.12 -16.77 -16.20
N ASN A 81 5.24 -16.99 -14.91
CA ASN A 81 5.59 -18.25 -14.29
C ASN A 81 5.01 -18.33 -12.88
N ASN A 82 5.05 -19.52 -12.26
CA ASN A 82 4.43 -19.73 -10.95
C ASN A 82 4.95 -18.79 -9.83
N ILE A 83 6.23 -18.43 -9.84
CA ILE A 83 6.82 -17.55 -8.81
C ILE A 83 6.34 -16.11 -8.98
N VAL A 84 6.46 -15.54 -10.17
CA VAL A 84 6.04 -14.17 -10.48
C VAL A 84 4.51 -14.03 -10.34
N ASP A 85 3.78 -15.03 -10.80
CA ASP A 85 2.32 -15.04 -10.73
C ASP A 85 1.80 -15.11 -9.29
N ILE A 86 2.49 -15.85 -8.40
CA ILE A 86 2.18 -15.84 -6.97
C ILE A 86 2.40 -14.46 -6.37
N SER A 87 3.51 -13.78 -6.68
CA SER A 87 3.74 -12.42 -6.16
C SER A 87 2.69 -11.44 -6.65
N ASN A 88 2.29 -11.52 -7.92
CA ASN A 88 1.21 -10.71 -8.47
C ASN A 88 -0.16 -11.05 -7.85
N TYR A 89 -0.42 -12.34 -7.60
CA TYR A 89 -1.65 -12.77 -6.96
C TYR A 89 -1.76 -12.25 -5.53
N VAL A 90 -0.70 -12.39 -4.73
CA VAL A 90 -0.68 -11.87 -3.35
C VAL A 90 -0.77 -10.35 -3.32
N LEU A 91 -0.13 -9.65 -4.27
CA LEU A 91 -0.30 -8.21 -4.44
C LEU A 91 -1.79 -7.84 -4.62
N MET A 92 -2.50 -8.54 -5.49
CA MET A 92 -3.93 -8.26 -5.75
C MET A 92 -4.83 -8.71 -4.60
N GLU A 93 -4.49 -9.80 -3.90
CA GLU A 93 -5.23 -10.30 -2.74
C GLU A 93 -5.11 -9.35 -1.54
N THR A 94 -3.91 -8.80 -1.28
CA THR A 94 -3.60 -8.08 -0.04
C THR A 94 -3.39 -6.57 -0.23
N GLY A 95 -3.04 -6.14 -1.43
CA GLY A 95 -2.59 -4.78 -1.72
C GLY A 95 -1.11 -4.53 -1.41
N GLN A 96 -0.37 -5.54 -0.94
CA GLN A 96 1.05 -5.46 -0.62
C GLN A 96 1.89 -5.93 -1.81
N PRO A 97 2.68 -5.03 -2.45
CA PRO A 97 3.60 -5.45 -3.49
C PRO A 97 4.72 -6.33 -2.93
N LEU A 98 5.04 -7.37 -3.67
CA LEU A 98 6.14 -8.29 -3.39
C LEU A 98 7.12 -8.28 -4.56
N HIS A 99 8.39 -8.53 -4.27
CA HIS A 99 9.38 -8.83 -5.28
C HIS A 99 10.08 -10.15 -5.00
N THR A 100 10.52 -10.83 -6.05
CA THR A 100 11.20 -12.11 -5.94
C THR A 100 12.52 -12.05 -6.69
N PHE A 101 13.60 -12.34 -5.97
CA PHE A 101 14.95 -12.42 -6.53
C PHE A 101 15.38 -13.88 -6.65
N ASP A 102 16.22 -14.17 -7.63
CA ASP A 102 17.02 -15.37 -7.63
C ASP A 102 18.05 -15.28 -6.49
N ALA A 103 17.88 -16.08 -5.44
CA ALA A 103 18.70 -16.01 -4.23
C ALA A 103 20.19 -16.35 -4.51
N ASP A 104 20.47 -17.13 -5.54
CA ASP A 104 21.84 -17.49 -5.92
C ASP A 104 22.57 -16.36 -6.62
N LYS A 105 21.83 -15.35 -7.14
CA LYS A 105 22.36 -14.12 -7.72
C LYS A 105 22.57 -13.02 -6.69
N ILE A 106 22.14 -13.21 -5.44
CA ILE A 106 22.39 -12.25 -4.36
C ILE A 106 23.83 -12.45 -3.85
N LYS A 107 24.75 -11.71 -4.46
CA LYS A 107 26.19 -11.78 -4.13
C LYS A 107 26.41 -11.38 -2.67
N GLY A 108 27.31 -12.14 -2.01
CA GLY A 108 27.61 -11.95 -0.61
C GLY A 108 26.51 -12.36 0.37
N LYS A 109 25.42 -13.00 -0.13
CA LYS A 109 24.22 -13.37 0.66
C LYS A 109 23.72 -12.19 1.53
N LYS A 110 23.69 -11.01 0.91
CA LYS A 110 23.34 -9.77 1.61
C LYS A 110 22.50 -8.88 0.70
N VAL A 111 21.41 -8.38 1.25
CA VAL A 111 20.57 -7.33 0.65
C VAL A 111 20.84 -6.02 1.39
N VAL A 112 21.17 -4.98 0.64
CA VAL A 112 21.42 -3.63 1.17
C VAL A 112 20.47 -2.64 0.50
N VAL A 113 19.63 -2.00 1.29
CA VAL A 113 18.67 -0.99 0.82
C VAL A 113 19.25 0.40 1.03
N LYS A 114 19.66 1.07 -0.06
CA LYS A 114 20.37 2.35 -0.02
C LYS A 114 20.19 3.18 -1.29
N CYS A 115 20.53 4.45 -1.22
CA CYS A 115 20.72 5.28 -2.41
C CYS A 115 22.15 5.12 -2.95
N LEU A 116 22.34 5.31 -4.27
CA LEU A 116 23.63 5.26 -4.96
C LEU A 116 24.03 6.66 -5.43
N GLU A 117 25.27 6.78 -5.92
CA GLU A 117 25.78 8.04 -6.46
C GLU A 117 25.00 8.50 -7.69
N GLU A 118 24.88 9.82 -7.85
CA GLU A 118 24.23 10.46 -9.01
C GLU A 118 24.84 9.97 -10.31
N GLY A 119 23.99 9.60 -11.27
CA GLY A 119 24.42 9.15 -12.60
C GLY A 119 24.86 7.68 -12.67
N THR A 120 24.80 6.92 -11.56
CA THR A 120 25.04 5.46 -11.59
C THR A 120 24.15 4.80 -12.65
N LYS A 121 24.74 3.98 -13.50
CA LYS A 121 24.03 3.25 -14.55
C LYS A 121 23.38 1.99 -14.02
N PHE A 122 22.14 1.75 -14.43
CA PHE A 122 21.37 0.58 -14.04
C PHE A 122 20.50 0.10 -15.21
N VAL A 123 20.55 -1.20 -15.52
CA VAL A 123 19.74 -1.81 -16.57
C VAL A 123 18.52 -2.45 -15.94
N THR A 124 17.35 -1.98 -16.34
CA THR A 124 16.04 -2.47 -15.86
C THR A 124 15.56 -3.68 -16.66
N LEU A 125 14.51 -4.40 -16.16
CA LEU A 125 13.93 -5.60 -16.77
C LEU A 125 13.48 -5.42 -18.24
N ASP A 126 13.18 -4.19 -18.66
CA ASP A 126 12.86 -3.84 -20.05
C ASP A 126 14.08 -3.68 -20.94
N GLY A 127 15.29 -3.94 -20.42
CA GLY A 127 16.55 -3.82 -21.13
C GLY A 127 17.05 -2.38 -21.32
N VAL A 128 16.40 -1.40 -20.70
CA VAL A 128 16.76 0.02 -20.81
C VAL A 128 17.82 0.39 -19.78
N GLU A 129 18.95 0.98 -20.22
CA GLU A 129 19.93 1.58 -19.31
C GLU A 129 19.39 2.92 -18.79
N ARG A 130 19.32 3.05 -17.49
CA ARG A 130 18.86 4.25 -16.78
C ARG A 130 19.96 4.84 -15.95
N LYS A 131 20.00 6.17 -15.84
CA LYS A 131 20.88 6.88 -14.92
C LYS A 131 20.12 7.16 -13.64
N LEU A 132 20.65 6.69 -12.52
CA LEU A 132 20.06 6.88 -11.21
C LEU A 132 20.31 8.29 -10.68
N SER A 133 19.36 8.83 -9.96
CA SER A 133 19.58 9.99 -9.10
C SER A 133 20.03 9.52 -7.71
N ASN A 134 20.79 10.33 -7.01
CA ASN A 134 21.22 10.07 -5.63
C ASN A 134 20.07 10.01 -4.60
N THR A 135 18.84 10.25 -5.03
CA THR A 135 17.61 10.11 -4.23
C THR A 135 16.80 8.87 -4.59
N ASN A 136 17.24 8.11 -5.61
CA ASN A 136 16.56 6.87 -5.98
C ASN A 136 16.98 5.76 -5.03
N LEU A 137 16.00 5.23 -4.29
CA LEU A 137 16.25 4.09 -3.41
C LEU A 137 16.46 2.84 -4.23
N MET A 138 17.53 2.11 -3.93
CA MET A 138 17.90 0.88 -4.61
C MET A 138 17.95 -0.29 -3.63
N ILE A 139 17.62 -1.46 -4.12
CA ILE A 139 17.89 -2.72 -3.46
C ILE A 139 19.14 -3.29 -4.14
N CYS A 140 20.20 -3.45 -3.35
CA CYS A 140 21.50 -3.90 -3.82
C CYS A 140 21.86 -5.24 -3.18
N ASN A 141 22.73 -6.02 -3.82
CA ASN A 141 23.49 -7.06 -3.13
C ASN A 141 24.79 -6.45 -2.56
N ALA A 142 25.75 -7.26 -2.17
CA ALA A 142 27.01 -6.76 -1.61
C ALA A 142 27.87 -5.95 -2.62
N GLU A 143 27.64 -6.12 -3.91
CA GLU A 143 28.50 -5.57 -5.00
C GLU A 143 27.76 -4.60 -5.91
N GLU A 144 26.51 -4.88 -6.26
CA GLU A 144 25.79 -4.20 -7.33
C GLU A 144 24.29 -3.98 -7.04
N PRO A 145 23.64 -3.01 -7.70
CA PRO A 145 22.20 -2.79 -7.61
C PRO A 145 21.40 -3.90 -8.30
N MET A 146 20.29 -4.30 -7.70
CA MET A 146 19.41 -5.36 -8.17
C MET A 146 18.03 -4.86 -8.59
N CYS A 147 17.52 -3.79 -7.96
CA CYS A 147 16.16 -3.31 -8.19
C CYS A 147 16.03 -1.83 -7.80
N ILE A 148 15.23 -1.07 -8.55
CA ILE A 148 14.75 0.25 -8.12
C ILE A 148 13.60 0.01 -7.13
N ALA A 149 13.83 0.29 -5.85
CA ALA A 149 12.95 -0.06 -4.75
C ALA A 149 11.50 0.41 -4.96
N GLY A 150 10.57 -0.53 -4.98
CA GLY A 150 9.14 -0.29 -5.16
C GLY A 150 8.73 0.22 -6.54
N VAL A 151 9.64 0.28 -7.52
CA VAL A 151 9.37 0.81 -8.87
C VAL A 151 9.59 -0.25 -9.93
N PHE A 152 10.82 -0.77 -10.10
CA PHE A 152 11.10 -1.69 -11.21
C PHE A 152 12.33 -2.56 -10.97
N GLY A 153 12.23 -3.85 -11.32
CA GLY A 153 13.33 -4.80 -11.17
C GLY A 153 14.48 -4.58 -12.15
N GLY A 154 15.64 -5.12 -11.80
CA GLY A 154 16.82 -5.16 -12.68
C GLY A 154 16.85 -6.40 -13.56
N ALA A 155 17.56 -6.31 -14.69
CA ALA A 155 17.63 -7.38 -15.69
C ALA A 155 18.30 -8.65 -15.16
N GLU A 156 19.30 -8.54 -14.26
CA GLU A 156 20.17 -9.64 -13.87
C GLU A 156 19.68 -10.43 -12.65
N SER A 157 18.88 -9.79 -11.75
CA SER A 157 18.51 -10.35 -10.45
C SER A 157 17.20 -11.14 -10.44
N GLY A 158 16.46 -11.13 -11.54
CA GLY A 158 15.13 -11.72 -11.63
C GLY A 158 15.16 -13.25 -11.64
N VAL A 159 14.00 -13.84 -11.29
CA VAL A 159 13.74 -15.27 -11.35
C VAL A 159 13.67 -15.74 -12.80
N THR A 160 14.35 -16.84 -13.11
CA THR A 160 14.41 -17.51 -14.42
C THR A 160 13.93 -18.97 -14.30
N GLU A 161 13.79 -19.66 -15.42
CA GLU A 161 13.39 -21.09 -15.42
C GLU A 161 14.42 -21.99 -14.70
N SER A 162 15.68 -21.55 -14.62
CA SER A 162 16.75 -22.27 -13.93
C SER A 162 16.87 -21.95 -12.44
N THR A 163 16.11 -20.98 -11.93
CA THR A 163 16.16 -20.59 -10.52
C THR A 163 15.63 -21.70 -9.62
N THR A 164 16.42 -22.06 -8.62
CA THR A 164 16.07 -23.07 -7.61
C THR A 164 15.92 -22.51 -6.21
N ASN A 165 16.44 -21.31 -5.97
CA ASN A 165 16.35 -20.63 -4.68
C ASN A 165 15.80 -19.21 -4.90
N VAL A 166 14.74 -18.87 -4.17
CA VAL A 166 14.04 -17.59 -4.31
C VAL A 166 14.09 -16.83 -3.00
N PHE A 167 14.57 -15.58 -3.04
CA PHE A 167 14.41 -14.64 -1.95
C PHE A 167 13.18 -13.78 -2.21
N ILE A 168 12.23 -13.80 -1.29
CA ILE A 168 10.97 -13.04 -1.36
C ILE A 168 11.14 -11.78 -0.53
N GLU A 169 10.89 -10.63 -1.16
CA GLU A 169 10.84 -9.32 -0.53
C GLU A 169 9.41 -8.90 -0.27
N SER A 170 9.16 -8.35 0.90
CA SER A 170 7.95 -7.61 1.25
C SER A 170 8.34 -6.40 2.08
N ALA A 171 8.20 -5.20 1.51
CA ALA A 171 8.70 -3.99 2.14
C ALA A 171 7.62 -2.89 2.22
N TYR A 172 7.87 -1.92 3.10
CA TYR A 172 7.16 -0.66 3.13
C TYR A 172 8.13 0.46 2.75
N PHE A 173 7.93 1.03 1.57
CA PHE A 173 8.70 2.16 1.07
C PHE A 173 7.94 3.46 1.27
N ASN A 174 8.67 4.55 1.51
CA ASN A 174 8.09 5.88 1.66
C ASN A 174 7.35 6.28 0.37
N PRO A 175 6.05 6.60 0.43
CA PRO A 175 5.25 6.93 -0.74
C PRO A 175 5.81 8.07 -1.59
N THR A 176 6.34 9.11 -0.93
CA THR A 176 6.93 10.27 -1.62
C THR A 176 8.21 9.90 -2.36
N SER A 177 9.06 9.05 -1.77
CA SER A 177 10.28 8.55 -2.41
C SER A 177 9.96 7.75 -3.67
N VAL A 178 9.03 6.78 -3.56
CA VAL A 178 8.61 5.97 -4.71
C VAL A 178 8.00 6.82 -5.81
N ARG A 179 7.11 7.77 -5.47
CA ARG A 179 6.48 8.69 -6.43
C ARG A 179 7.50 9.54 -7.18
N LYS A 180 8.50 10.10 -6.47
CA LYS A 180 9.56 10.89 -7.09
C LYS A 180 10.40 10.05 -8.05
N THR A 181 10.80 8.84 -7.62
CA THR A 181 11.59 7.90 -8.41
C THR A 181 10.84 7.41 -9.65
N SER A 182 9.57 7.02 -9.50
CA SER A 182 8.69 6.61 -10.59
C SER A 182 8.57 7.71 -11.66
N LYS A 183 8.32 8.95 -11.23
CA LYS A 183 8.23 10.10 -12.13
C LYS A 183 9.58 10.43 -12.81
N TYR A 184 10.68 10.36 -12.07
CA TYR A 184 12.02 10.63 -12.61
C TYR A 184 12.37 9.71 -13.77
N HIS A 185 12.03 8.43 -13.65
CA HIS A 185 12.29 7.42 -14.69
C HIS A 185 11.16 7.24 -15.70
N GLY A 186 10.01 7.89 -15.51
CA GLY A 186 8.82 7.70 -16.35
C GLY A 186 8.24 6.29 -16.25
N LEU A 187 8.43 5.60 -15.11
CA LEU A 187 7.99 4.23 -14.87
C LEU A 187 6.74 4.21 -13.99
N GLN A 188 5.67 3.62 -14.51
CA GLN A 188 4.45 3.34 -13.75
C GLN A 188 4.18 1.83 -13.77
N THR A 189 4.23 1.22 -12.60
CA THR A 189 3.97 -0.21 -12.40
C THR A 189 2.86 -0.39 -11.39
N ASP A 190 2.28 -1.59 -11.33
CA ASP A 190 1.32 -1.96 -10.30
C ASP A 190 1.86 -1.80 -8.87
N ALA A 191 3.16 -2.04 -8.69
CA ALA A 191 3.84 -1.84 -7.42
C ALA A 191 4.00 -0.35 -7.09
N SER A 192 4.57 0.44 -8.01
CA SER A 192 4.79 1.88 -7.79
C SER A 192 3.48 2.63 -7.55
N PHE A 193 2.41 2.26 -8.27
CA PHE A 193 1.07 2.81 -8.09
C PHE A 193 0.52 2.61 -6.67
N ARG A 194 0.80 1.45 -6.05
CA ARG A 194 0.37 1.16 -4.67
C ARG A 194 1.26 1.83 -3.64
N PHE A 195 2.58 1.71 -3.79
CA PHE A 195 3.51 2.34 -2.86
C PHE A 195 3.37 3.86 -2.82
N GLU A 196 3.20 4.53 -3.97
CA GLU A 196 3.07 5.99 -4.00
C GLU A 196 1.79 6.52 -3.34
N ARG A 197 0.78 5.66 -3.17
CA ARG A 197 -0.48 5.97 -2.47
C ARG A 197 -0.46 5.54 -1.00
N GLY A 198 0.54 4.77 -0.61
CA GLY A 198 0.67 4.18 0.70
C GLY A 198 0.15 2.74 0.75
N CYS A 199 1.01 1.84 1.21
CA CYS A 199 0.66 0.47 1.55
C CYS A 199 0.46 0.34 3.07
N ASP A 200 -0.13 -0.76 3.51
CA ASP A 200 -0.21 -1.08 4.93
C ASP A 200 1.14 -1.63 5.43
N PRO A 201 1.88 -0.91 6.28
CA PRO A 201 3.17 -1.38 6.78
C PRO A 201 3.06 -2.65 7.63
N ASN A 202 1.89 -2.95 8.20
CA ASN A 202 1.65 -4.16 8.98
C ASN A 202 1.24 -5.37 8.12
N MET A 203 0.99 -5.16 6.82
CA MET A 203 0.68 -6.25 5.89
C MET A 203 1.95 -6.97 5.39
N THR A 204 3.14 -6.39 5.54
CA THR A 204 4.40 -6.93 4.99
C THR A 204 4.65 -8.38 5.38
N LEU A 205 4.57 -8.71 6.68
CA LEU A 205 4.82 -10.07 7.17
C LEU A 205 3.74 -11.07 6.74
N TYR A 206 2.48 -10.63 6.74
CA TYR A 206 1.38 -11.49 6.30
C TYR A 206 1.56 -11.86 4.81
N ALA A 207 1.78 -10.86 3.96
CA ALA A 207 1.97 -11.06 2.53
C ALA A 207 3.20 -11.92 2.22
N LEU A 208 4.31 -11.71 2.96
CA LEU A 208 5.52 -12.52 2.86
C LEU A 208 5.25 -14.00 3.16
N LYS A 209 4.63 -14.28 4.30
CA LYS A 209 4.25 -15.65 4.69
C LYS A 209 3.27 -16.29 3.70
N ARG A 210 2.29 -15.52 3.24
CA ARG A 210 1.29 -15.97 2.26
C ARG A 210 1.96 -16.37 0.94
N ALA A 211 2.89 -15.56 0.43
CA ALA A 211 3.64 -15.86 -0.78
C ALA A 211 4.55 -17.08 -0.60
N ALA A 212 5.27 -17.20 0.52
CA ALA A 212 6.13 -18.32 0.81
C ALA A 212 5.35 -19.65 0.85
N LEU A 213 4.17 -19.66 1.49
CA LEU A 213 3.30 -20.84 1.53
C LEU A 213 2.77 -21.21 0.14
N LEU A 214 2.35 -20.25 -0.67
CA LEU A 214 1.91 -20.50 -2.03
C LEU A 214 3.04 -20.98 -2.94
N ILE A 215 4.25 -20.44 -2.78
CA ILE A 215 5.44 -20.92 -3.51
C ILE A 215 5.73 -22.38 -3.13
N LYS A 216 5.73 -22.70 -1.83
CA LYS A 216 5.91 -24.07 -1.35
C LYS A 216 4.85 -25.02 -1.91
N GLU A 217 3.58 -24.60 -1.96
CA GLU A 217 2.47 -25.39 -2.49
C GLU A 217 2.58 -25.62 -4.01
N LEU A 218 2.89 -24.57 -4.79
CA LEU A 218 2.77 -24.58 -6.24
C LEU A 218 4.10 -24.80 -6.98
N ALA A 219 5.21 -24.47 -6.35
CA ALA A 219 6.55 -24.65 -6.94
C ALA A 219 7.43 -25.63 -6.15
N GLY A 220 6.95 -26.13 -5.02
CA GLY A 220 7.72 -26.98 -4.11
C GLY A 220 8.74 -26.18 -3.31
N GLY A 221 9.74 -26.91 -2.78
CA GLY A 221 10.81 -26.31 -1.98
C GLY A 221 10.50 -26.26 -0.50
N THR A 222 11.44 -25.68 0.25
CA THR A 222 11.41 -25.55 1.71
C THR A 222 11.74 -24.13 2.11
N ILE A 223 11.15 -23.66 3.21
CA ILE A 223 11.48 -22.36 3.79
C ILE A 223 12.84 -22.50 4.48
N SER A 224 13.87 -21.85 3.90
CA SER A 224 15.29 -22.08 4.17
C SER A 224 16.02 -20.92 4.84
N SER A 225 15.29 -19.97 5.37
CA SER A 225 15.83 -18.93 6.25
C SER A 225 14.80 -18.51 7.32
N GLU A 226 15.29 -17.88 8.39
CA GLU A 226 14.41 -17.09 9.25
C GLU A 226 13.89 -15.87 8.48
N ILE A 227 12.73 -15.36 8.89
CA ILE A 227 12.25 -14.08 8.38
C ILE A 227 13.18 -12.97 8.88
N LYS A 228 13.76 -12.22 7.96
CA LYS A 228 14.42 -10.95 8.26
C LYS A 228 13.36 -9.87 8.22
N ASP A 229 13.14 -9.18 9.32
CA ASP A 229 12.18 -8.07 9.43
C ASP A 229 12.85 -6.87 10.09
N VAL A 230 13.32 -5.94 9.28
CA VAL A 230 14.01 -4.72 9.72
C VAL A 230 12.96 -3.62 9.83
N ILE A 231 12.71 -3.14 11.04
CA ILE A 231 11.68 -2.12 11.35
C ILE A 231 12.38 -0.87 11.86
N ASN A 232 12.21 0.24 11.15
CA ASN A 232 12.78 1.55 11.47
C ASN A 232 11.72 2.65 11.62
N GLY A 233 10.43 2.28 11.65
CA GLY A 233 9.30 3.19 11.79
C GLY A 233 8.36 2.79 12.92
N ASP A 234 7.54 3.73 13.36
CA ASP A 234 6.40 3.45 14.22
C ASP A 234 5.16 3.22 13.33
N PHE A 235 4.57 2.03 13.46
CA PHE A 235 3.41 1.58 12.71
C PHE A 235 2.23 1.28 13.62
N THR A 236 2.14 2.02 14.73
CA THR A 236 0.97 1.94 15.61
C THR A 236 -0.25 2.57 14.92
N PRO A 237 -1.45 2.02 15.13
CA PRO A 237 -2.69 2.62 14.67
C PRO A 237 -2.84 4.06 15.16
N VAL A 238 -3.34 4.94 14.30
CA VAL A 238 -3.61 6.33 14.67
C VAL A 238 -4.86 6.40 15.52
N ARG A 239 -4.76 7.02 16.70
CA ARG A 239 -5.92 7.25 17.58
C ARG A 239 -6.63 8.53 17.22
N VAL A 240 -7.94 8.45 16.94
CA VAL A 240 -8.77 9.59 16.57
C VAL A 240 -10.04 9.61 17.41
N GLU A 241 -10.33 10.75 18.02
CA GLU A 241 -11.62 11.04 18.69
C GLU A 241 -12.57 11.71 17.69
N LEU A 242 -13.80 11.20 17.58
CA LEU A 242 -14.89 11.78 16.81
C LEU A 242 -16.05 12.17 17.74
N LYS A 243 -16.33 13.46 17.84
CA LYS A 243 -17.52 13.98 18.54
C LYS A 243 -18.76 13.83 17.65
N PHE A 244 -19.85 13.27 18.18
CA PHE A 244 -21.08 13.09 17.42
C PHE A 244 -21.70 14.41 16.96
N ALA A 245 -21.58 15.47 17.74
CA ALA A 245 -21.98 16.82 17.31
C ALA A 245 -21.21 17.31 16.08
N TYR A 246 -19.92 16.94 15.95
CA TYR A 246 -19.11 17.27 14.78
C TYR A 246 -19.53 16.44 13.56
N LEU A 247 -19.78 15.12 13.75
CA LEU A 247 -20.33 14.26 12.71
C LEU A 247 -21.61 14.83 12.12
N ASN A 248 -22.58 15.16 12.98
CA ASN A 248 -23.89 15.69 12.58
C ASN A 248 -23.78 17.07 11.89
N LYS A 249 -22.86 17.92 12.37
CA LYS A 249 -22.59 19.22 11.74
C LYS A 249 -22.04 19.08 10.32
N ILE A 250 -21.11 18.15 10.09
CA ILE A 250 -20.53 17.92 8.75
C ILE A 250 -21.51 17.19 7.84
N ALA A 251 -22.23 16.19 8.34
CA ALA A 251 -23.26 15.47 7.60
C ALA A 251 -24.46 16.37 7.22
N GLY A 252 -24.72 17.42 7.97
CA GLY A 252 -25.89 18.27 7.78
C GLY A 252 -27.21 17.70 8.31
N GLN A 253 -27.16 16.51 8.90
CA GLN A 253 -28.29 15.83 9.57
C GLN A 253 -27.80 15.00 10.74
N GLU A 254 -28.71 14.57 11.59
CA GLU A 254 -28.41 13.67 12.67
C GLU A 254 -28.20 12.24 12.16
N ILE A 255 -27.07 11.63 12.54
CA ILE A 255 -26.75 10.22 12.32
C ILE A 255 -26.73 9.55 13.69
N GLU A 256 -27.51 8.49 13.86
CA GLU A 256 -27.58 7.73 15.10
C GLU A 256 -26.19 7.21 15.52
N LYS A 257 -25.86 7.37 16.81
CA LYS A 257 -24.56 6.96 17.37
C LYS A 257 -24.22 5.50 17.06
N ASP A 258 -25.19 4.61 17.25
CA ASP A 258 -24.99 3.17 17.04
C ASP A 258 -24.69 2.83 15.58
N ILE A 259 -25.32 3.55 14.64
CA ILE A 259 -25.04 3.40 13.22
C ILE A 259 -23.60 3.81 12.93
N ALA A 260 -23.17 5.01 13.38
CA ALA A 260 -21.83 5.49 13.17
C ALA A 260 -20.76 4.56 13.77
N VAL A 261 -20.96 4.11 15.00
CA VAL A 261 -20.05 3.19 15.70
C VAL A 261 -19.99 1.83 15.01
N ASN A 262 -21.10 1.28 14.55
CA ASN A 262 -21.14 0.00 13.87
C ASN A 262 -20.44 0.07 12.50
N ILE A 263 -20.62 1.17 11.76
CA ILE A 263 -19.90 1.39 10.51
C ILE A 263 -18.39 1.41 10.76
N LEU A 264 -17.92 2.16 11.76
CA LEU A 264 -16.49 2.21 12.09
C LEU A 264 -15.93 0.83 12.48
N LYS A 265 -16.66 0.05 13.27
CA LYS A 265 -16.28 -1.33 13.62
C LYS A 265 -16.18 -2.23 12.39
N ASN A 266 -17.16 -2.17 11.49
CA ASN A 266 -17.16 -2.95 10.25
C ASN A 266 -16.03 -2.52 9.27
N LEU A 267 -15.50 -1.31 9.43
CA LEU A 267 -14.32 -0.81 8.72
C LEU A 267 -12.99 -1.13 9.44
N ASP A 268 -13.02 -2.07 10.41
CA ASP A 268 -11.87 -2.49 11.23
C ASP A 268 -11.29 -1.37 12.13
N CYS A 269 -12.01 -0.27 12.37
CA CYS A 269 -11.62 0.71 13.37
C CYS A 269 -11.90 0.15 14.77
N LYS A 270 -10.85 -0.01 15.59
CA LYS A 270 -11.00 -0.53 16.94
C LYS A 270 -11.52 0.57 17.87
N VAL A 271 -12.74 0.41 18.38
CA VAL A 271 -13.28 1.31 19.40
C VAL A 271 -12.50 1.15 20.70
N VAL A 272 -11.88 2.24 21.15
CA VAL A 272 -11.09 2.31 22.40
C VAL A 272 -11.96 2.85 23.54
N GLU A 273 -12.74 3.89 23.24
CA GLU A 273 -13.61 4.56 24.20
C GLU A 273 -14.91 4.99 23.52
N LEU A 274 -16.01 4.85 24.20
CA LEU A 274 -17.32 5.29 23.74
C LEU A 274 -18.03 6.02 24.87
N THR A 275 -18.40 7.26 24.63
CA THR A 275 -19.16 8.10 25.56
C THR A 275 -20.48 8.53 24.92
N ASP A 276 -21.30 9.28 25.66
CA ASP A 276 -22.51 9.89 25.09
C ASP A 276 -22.22 10.98 24.06
N GLU A 277 -21.03 11.58 24.10
CA GLU A 277 -20.65 12.73 23.26
C GLU A 277 -19.70 12.37 22.13
N SER A 278 -18.88 11.33 22.28
CA SER A 278 -17.81 10.97 21.33
C SER A 278 -17.51 9.48 21.29
N VAL A 279 -16.87 9.09 20.20
CA VAL A 279 -16.21 7.77 20.04
C VAL A 279 -14.74 8.01 19.74
N THR A 280 -13.86 7.28 20.45
CA THR A 280 -12.42 7.25 20.17
C THR A 280 -12.09 5.89 19.55
N VAL A 281 -11.42 5.93 18.40
CA VAL A 281 -11.05 4.72 17.67
C VAL A 281 -9.55 4.70 17.37
N ASP A 282 -8.98 3.49 17.35
CA ASP A 282 -7.69 3.22 16.72
C ASP A 282 -7.95 2.85 15.26
N VAL A 283 -7.48 3.69 14.35
CA VAL A 283 -7.63 3.53 12.90
C VAL A 283 -6.57 2.53 12.40
N PRO A 284 -6.95 1.47 11.66
CA PRO A 284 -5.99 0.49 11.17
C PRO A 284 -5.04 1.11 10.15
N THR A 285 -3.78 0.67 10.13
CA THR A 285 -2.70 1.21 9.28
C THR A 285 -2.93 1.06 7.78
N CYS A 286 -3.86 0.20 7.37
CA CYS A 286 -4.28 0.09 5.97
C CYS A 286 -5.09 1.29 5.47
N LYS A 287 -5.61 2.14 6.37
CA LYS A 287 -6.30 3.40 6.04
C LYS A 287 -5.30 4.55 6.15
N VAL A 288 -4.46 4.66 5.12
CA VAL A 288 -3.29 5.55 5.09
C VAL A 288 -3.62 7.05 5.09
N ASP A 289 -4.86 7.41 4.80
CA ASP A 289 -5.39 8.78 4.67
C ASP A 289 -6.37 9.17 5.80
N VAL A 290 -6.65 8.26 6.74
CA VAL A 290 -7.57 8.50 7.86
C VAL A 290 -6.80 8.78 9.14
N TYR A 291 -6.68 10.06 9.50
CA TYR A 291 -5.93 10.50 10.70
C TYR A 291 -6.60 11.69 11.43
N ARG A 292 -7.72 12.21 10.93
CA ARG A 292 -8.48 13.31 11.53
C ARG A 292 -9.95 12.95 11.74
N PRO A 293 -10.67 13.66 12.61
CA PRO A 293 -12.11 13.47 12.78
C PRO A 293 -12.92 13.60 11.48
N ALA A 294 -12.50 14.52 10.58
CA ALA A 294 -13.15 14.71 9.29
C ALA A 294 -13.05 13.47 8.39
N ASP A 295 -11.92 12.78 8.45
CA ASP A 295 -11.67 11.58 7.65
C ASP A 295 -12.56 10.41 8.17
N LEU A 296 -12.80 10.34 9.49
CA LEU A 296 -13.77 9.38 10.07
C LEU A 296 -15.22 9.71 9.64
N VAL A 297 -15.57 10.99 9.52
CA VAL A 297 -16.87 11.39 8.99
C VAL A 297 -17.04 10.93 7.55
N GLU A 298 -16.02 11.11 6.72
CA GLU A 298 -16.02 10.63 5.34
C GLU A 298 -16.20 9.10 5.27
N GLU A 299 -15.47 8.34 6.07
CA GLU A 299 -15.60 6.89 6.14
C GLU A 299 -17.01 6.44 6.57
N ILE A 300 -17.62 7.13 7.54
CA ILE A 300 -19.00 6.86 7.95
C ILE A 300 -19.96 7.18 6.80
N LEU A 301 -19.87 8.36 6.19
CA LEU A 301 -20.78 8.79 5.15
C LEU A 301 -20.68 7.94 3.87
N ARG A 302 -19.49 7.46 3.56
CA ARG A 302 -19.25 6.58 2.41
C ARG A 302 -20.00 5.25 2.52
N ILE A 303 -20.14 4.70 3.73
CA ILE A 303 -20.90 3.47 4.00
C ILE A 303 -22.39 3.77 4.25
N TYR A 304 -22.68 4.84 4.99
CA TYR A 304 -24.04 5.32 5.21
C TYR A 304 -24.76 5.63 3.90
N GLY A 305 -24.02 6.14 2.93
CA GLY A 305 -24.50 6.55 1.60
C GLY A 305 -24.83 8.05 1.56
N TYR A 306 -24.13 8.77 0.70
CA TYR A 306 -24.35 10.21 0.49
C TYR A 306 -25.77 10.51 0.02
N ASP A 307 -26.40 9.60 -0.73
CA ASP A 307 -27.78 9.75 -1.22
C ASP A 307 -28.84 9.68 -0.08
N ASN A 308 -28.43 9.17 1.10
CA ASN A 308 -29.28 9.15 2.28
C ASN A 308 -29.24 10.47 3.08
N ILE A 309 -28.42 11.43 2.64
CA ILE A 309 -28.34 12.77 3.25
C ILE A 309 -29.35 13.67 2.56
N ALA A 310 -30.30 14.18 3.37
CA ALA A 310 -31.33 15.08 2.85
C ALA A 310 -30.72 16.40 2.35
N ILE A 311 -31.10 16.81 1.13
CA ILE A 311 -30.72 18.11 0.61
C ILE A 311 -31.56 19.17 1.32
N PRO A 312 -30.96 20.16 2.02
CA PRO A 312 -31.72 21.17 2.73
C PRO A 312 -32.48 22.07 1.73
N GLU A 313 -33.75 22.33 2.02
CA GLU A 313 -34.57 23.24 1.21
C GLU A 313 -34.10 24.71 1.27
N LYS A 314 -33.35 25.06 2.32
CA LYS A 314 -32.83 26.43 2.54
C LYS A 314 -31.33 26.38 2.80
N ILE A 315 -30.59 27.26 2.14
CA ILE A 315 -29.18 27.50 2.40
C ILE A 315 -29.06 28.64 3.41
N ASN A 316 -28.60 28.33 4.64
CA ASN A 316 -28.23 29.32 5.61
C ASN A 316 -26.74 29.63 5.46
N ALA A 317 -26.40 30.67 4.72
CA ALA A 317 -25.00 31.10 4.56
C ALA A 317 -24.85 32.52 5.10
N THR A 318 -23.82 32.77 5.88
CA THR A 318 -23.39 34.12 6.20
C THR A 318 -22.75 34.72 4.95
N LEU A 319 -23.43 35.68 4.34
CA LEU A 319 -22.86 36.43 3.22
C LEU A 319 -21.72 37.32 3.74
N ASN A 320 -20.50 36.86 3.59
CA ASN A 320 -19.33 37.73 3.76
C ASN A 320 -19.27 38.69 2.56
N VAL A 321 -19.85 39.85 2.71
CA VAL A 321 -19.69 40.93 1.74
C VAL A 321 -18.30 41.55 1.94
N VAL A 322 -17.29 40.87 1.44
CA VAL A 322 -15.98 41.50 1.23
C VAL A 322 -16.14 42.36 -0.01
N ALA A 323 -16.05 43.68 0.15
CA ALA A 323 -16.02 44.61 -0.98
C ALA A 323 -14.79 44.24 -1.86
N LYS A 324 -15.04 43.45 -2.89
CA LYS A 324 -14.02 43.21 -3.92
C LYS A 324 -13.85 44.51 -4.73
N PRO A 325 -12.61 44.88 -5.08
CA PRO A 325 -12.39 45.96 -6.02
C PRO A 325 -13.19 45.68 -7.29
N ASP A 326 -14.05 46.63 -7.69
CA ASP A 326 -14.80 46.53 -8.92
C ASP A 326 -13.84 46.59 -10.12
N PRO A 327 -13.63 45.53 -10.89
CA PRO A 327 -12.67 45.49 -12.02
C PRO A 327 -12.99 46.55 -13.07
N GLU A 328 -14.29 46.83 -13.30
CA GLU A 328 -14.71 47.79 -14.32
C GLU A 328 -14.45 49.22 -13.84
N LYS A 329 -14.65 49.52 -12.54
CA LYS A 329 -14.27 50.79 -11.93
C LYS A 329 -12.76 51.03 -11.99
N LEU A 330 -11.96 49.95 -11.75
CA LEU A 330 -10.51 50.02 -11.85
C LEU A 330 -10.08 50.28 -13.29
N LYS A 331 -10.61 49.54 -14.28
CA LYS A 331 -10.33 49.76 -15.70
C LYS A 331 -10.67 51.17 -16.14
N ARG A 332 -11.84 51.64 -15.78
CA ARG A 332 -12.29 53.01 -16.09
C ARG A 332 -11.36 54.06 -15.51
N ASN A 333 -10.98 53.93 -14.23
CA ASN A 333 -10.06 54.88 -13.60
C ASN A 333 -8.69 54.90 -14.27
N VAL A 334 -8.13 53.70 -14.61
CA VAL A 334 -6.87 53.60 -15.34
C VAL A 334 -7.00 54.19 -16.74
N SER A 335 -8.10 53.91 -17.47
CA SER A 335 -8.33 54.43 -18.81
C SER A 335 -8.41 56.00 -18.79
N ILE A 336 -9.10 56.59 -17.81
CA ILE A 336 -9.18 58.03 -17.66
C ILE A 336 -7.78 58.62 -17.38
N MET A 337 -7.04 57.96 -16.47
CA MET A 337 -5.68 58.44 -16.12
C MET A 337 -4.71 58.35 -17.30
N LEU A 338 -4.87 57.37 -18.22
CA LEU A 338 -4.01 57.25 -19.40
C LEU A 338 -4.47 58.15 -20.54
N ALA A 339 -5.70 58.64 -20.54
CA ALA A 339 -6.25 59.53 -21.59
C ALA A 339 -6.07 61.03 -21.27
N SER A 340 -5.73 61.37 -20.04
CA SER A 340 -5.41 62.72 -19.58
C SER A 340 -3.89 62.99 -19.61
#